data_1d20d373419706ba7693d5b025132a5a
#
_entry.id   1d20d373419706ba7693d5b025132a5a
#
_cell.length_a   1.000
_cell.length_b   1.000
_cell.length_c   1.000
_cell.angle_alpha   90.00
_cell.angle_beta   90.00
_cell.angle_gamma   90.00
#
_symmetry.space_group_name_H-M   'P 1'
#
loop_
_entity.id
_entity.type
_entity.pdbx_description
1 polymer ?
#
loop_
_entity_poly.entity_id
_entity_poly.type
_entity_poly.pdbx_seq_one_letter_code
_entity_poly.pdbx_strand_id
1 'polypeptide(L)'
;MAEFLVECYVSRTDGITVARGEKRARIAAAELTREGQPTHVLRSIFTPDDETAFYLCEAGSIEAVKELARRAALPLERVAKVAPVSSPASTAARICGEERSETSDRVETASA
;
A
#
# COMPACT_ATOMS: atom_id res chain seq x y z
N MET A 1 12.50 4.08 8.79
CA MET A 1 12.37 3.24 7.59
C MET A 1 11.60 3.99 6.53
N ALA A 2 11.74 3.61 5.30
CA ALA A 2 11.04 4.27 4.20
C ALA A 2 9.83 3.46 3.80
N GLU A 3 8.90 4.11 3.10
CA GLU A 3 7.73 3.44 2.56
C GLU A 3 7.91 3.21 1.07
N PHE A 4 7.41 2.10 0.60
CA PHE A 4 7.52 1.69 -0.79
C PHE A 4 6.16 1.17 -1.27
N LEU A 5 5.87 1.44 -2.53
CA LEU A 5 4.66 0.98 -3.16
C LEU A 5 5.01 -0.10 -4.17
N VAL A 6 4.47 -1.30 -3.96
CA VAL A 6 4.67 -2.43 -4.87
C VAL A 6 3.46 -2.47 -5.79
N GLU A 7 3.70 -2.32 -7.07
CA GLU A 7 2.62 -2.29 -8.07
C GLU A 7 2.57 -3.61 -8.82
N CYS A 8 1.37 -4.20 -8.87
CA CYS A 8 1.17 -5.50 -9.50
C CYS A 8 -0.02 -5.45 -10.46
N TYR A 9 0.07 -6.23 -11.54
CA TYR A 9 -1.08 -6.42 -12.41
C TYR A 9 -2.00 -7.48 -11.80
N VAL A 10 -3.27 -7.16 -11.68
CA VAL A 10 -4.28 -8.12 -11.20
C VAL A 10 -5.54 -7.90 -12.00
N SER A 11 -6.07 -8.97 -12.60
CA SER A 11 -7.30 -8.88 -13.39
C SER A 11 -8.43 -8.26 -12.58
N ARG A 12 -9.27 -7.48 -13.25
CA ARG A 12 -10.37 -6.76 -12.58
C ARG A 12 -11.33 -7.68 -11.83
N THR A 13 -11.40 -8.94 -12.19
CA THR A 13 -12.32 -9.88 -11.54
C THR A 13 -11.65 -10.66 -10.42
N ASP A 14 -10.41 -10.37 -10.10
CA ASP A 14 -9.61 -11.21 -9.24
C ASP A 14 -9.18 -10.56 -7.93
N GLY A 15 -10.12 -9.87 -7.30
CA GLY A 15 -9.83 -9.22 -6.02
C GLY A 15 -9.37 -10.17 -4.93
N ILE A 16 -9.77 -11.44 -5.01
CA ILE A 16 -9.35 -12.41 -4.00
C ILE A 16 -7.85 -12.70 -4.10
N THR A 17 -7.29 -12.57 -5.29
CA THR A 17 -5.83 -12.72 -5.48
C THR A 17 -5.08 -11.63 -4.71
N VAL A 18 -5.65 -10.42 -4.65
CA VAL A 18 -5.02 -9.33 -3.91
C VAL A 18 -5.00 -9.65 -2.42
N ALA A 19 -6.12 -10.12 -1.87
CA ALA A 19 -6.20 -10.48 -0.46
C ALA A 19 -5.23 -11.62 -0.11
N ARG A 20 -5.13 -12.61 -0.98
CA ARG A 20 -4.20 -13.72 -0.78
C ARG A 20 -2.75 -13.27 -0.88
N GLY A 21 -2.48 -12.36 -1.81
CA GLY A 21 -1.15 -11.78 -1.96
C GLY A 21 -0.74 -10.99 -0.74
N GLU A 22 -1.67 -10.22 -0.17
CA GLU A 22 -1.38 -9.48 1.04
C GLU A 22 -1.03 -10.43 2.19
N LYS A 23 -1.76 -11.52 2.32
CA LYS A 23 -1.49 -12.49 3.38
C LYS A 23 -0.10 -13.09 3.22
N ARG A 24 0.27 -13.50 2.00
CA ARG A 24 1.60 -14.03 1.74
C ARG A 24 2.68 -12.98 1.99
N ALA A 25 2.39 -11.73 1.63
CA ALA A 25 3.34 -10.64 1.84
C ALA A 25 3.59 -10.39 3.32
N ARG A 26 2.54 -10.48 4.14
CA ARG A 26 2.71 -10.32 5.59
C ARG A 26 3.54 -11.43 6.20
N ILE A 27 3.39 -12.65 5.70
CA ILE A 27 4.21 -13.78 6.15
C ILE A 27 5.67 -13.53 5.77
N ALA A 28 5.91 -13.12 4.52
CA ALA A 28 7.26 -12.82 4.06
C ALA A 28 7.90 -11.68 4.85
N ALA A 29 7.10 -10.66 5.18
CA ALA A 29 7.58 -9.53 5.98
C ALA A 29 8.01 -9.99 7.37
N ALA A 30 7.24 -10.89 7.99
CA ALA A 30 7.61 -11.43 9.29
C ALA A 30 8.91 -12.22 9.22
N GLU A 31 9.11 -12.99 8.16
CA GLU A 31 10.35 -13.72 7.96
C GLU A 31 11.54 -12.78 7.83
N LEU A 32 11.40 -11.76 7.00
CA LEU A 32 12.47 -10.79 6.79
C LEU A 32 12.81 -10.05 8.08
N THR A 33 11.78 -9.70 8.85
CA THR A 33 12.01 -9.03 10.13
C THR A 33 12.82 -9.93 11.08
N ARG A 34 12.48 -11.22 11.12
CA ARG A 34 13.24 -12.17 11.96
C ARG A 34 14.67 -12.32 11.48
N GLU A 35 14.91 -12.13 10.19
CA GLU A 35 16.26 -12.24 9.61
C GLU A 35 17.07 -10.96 9.75
N GLY A 36 16.54 -9.95 10.45
CA GLY A 36 17.27 -8.71 10.65
C GLY A 36 16.99 -7.65 9.61
N GLN A 37 15.99 -7.86 8.76
CA GLN A 37 15.56 -6.87 7.76
C GLN A 37 14.12 -6.44 8.07
N PRO A 38 13.92 -5.48 8.96
CA PRO A 38 12.57 -5.07 9.36
C PRO A 38 11.76 -4.65 8.15
N THR A 39 10.63 -5.30 7.95
CA THR A 39 9.76 -5.06 6.80
C THR A 39 8.32 -5.27 7.26
N HIS A 40 7.44 -4.35 6.88
CA HIS A 40 6.05 -4.41 7.27
C HIS A 40 5.15 -4.09 6.09
N VAL A 41 4.08 -4.86 5.94
CA VAL A 41 3.03 -4.55 4.96
C VAL A 41 2.00 -3.70 5.67
N LEU A 42 1.79 -2.49 5.19
CA LEU A 42 0.86 -1.56 5.81
C LEU A 42 -0.56 -1.80 5.32
N ARG A 43 -0.75 -1.94 4.01
CA ARG A 43 -2.06 -2.26 3.45
C ARG A 43 -1.94 -2.56 1.97
N SER A 44 -3.04 -3.06 1.39
CA SER A 44 -3.14 -3.25 -0.04
C SER A 44 -4.28 -2.39 -0.58
N ILE A 45 -4.19 -2.02 -1.84
CA ILE A 45 -5.17 -1.21 -2.55
C ILE A 45 -5.38 -1.87 -3.91
N PHE A 46 -6.63 -2.02 -4.31
CA PHE A 46 -6.95 -2.61 -5.59
C PHE A 46 -7.79 -1.64 -6.40
N THR A 47 -7.38 -1.38 -7.64
CA THR A 47 -8.13 -0.56 -8.57
C THR A 47 -8.54 -1.47 -9.74
N PRO A 48 -9.74 -2.09 -9.65
CA PRO A 48 -10.14 -3.08 -10.64
C PRO A 48 -10.19 -2.57 -12.07
N ASP A 49 -10.65 -1.33 -12.26
CA ASP A 49 -10.76 -0.77 -13.60
C ASP A 49 -9.39 -0.61 -14.27
N ASP A 50 -8.36 -0.39 -13.47
CA ASP A 50 -6.99 -0.28 -13.98
C ASP A 50 -6.27 -1.62 -13.93
N GLU A 51 -6.91 -2.64 -13.42
CA GLU A 51 -6.34 -3.98 -13.23
C GLU A 51 -5.00 -3.91 -12.52
N THR A 52 -4.95 -3.10 -11.46
CA THR A 52 -3.72 -2.84 -10.72
C THR A 52 -3.97 -3.00 -9.24
N ALA A 53 -3.04 -3.66 -8.57
CA ALA A 53 -3.02 -3.76 -7.12
C ALA A 53 -1.75 -3.13 -6.60
N PHE A 54 -1.85 -2.49 -5.45
CA PHE A 54 -0.71 -1.88 -4.79
C PHE A 54 -0.58 -2.46 -3.39
N TYR A 55 0.65 -2.73 -2.98
CA TYR A 55 0.93 -3.10 -1.60
C TYR A 55 1.85 -2.03 -1.04
N LEU A 56 1.39 -1.35 0.00
CA LEU A 56 2.18 -0.33 0.66
C LEU A 56 2.98 -0.99 1.76
N CYS A 57 4.30 -0.88 1.67
CA CYS A 57 5.21 -1.55 2.59
C CYS A 57 6.17 -0.56 3.22
N GLU A 58 6.61 -0.87 4.42
CA GLU A 58 7.63 -0.11 5.11
C GLU A 58 8.85 -1.00 5.28
N ALA A 59 10.02 -0.49 4.92
CA ALA A 59 11.25 -1.30 4.96
C ALA A 59 12.47 -0.41 5.04
N GLY A 60 13.61 -1.04 5.35
CA GLY A 60 14.88 -0.32 5.41
C GLY A 60 15.50 -0.07 4.04
N SER A 61 15.12 -0.84 3.03
CA SER A 61 15.69 -0.71 1.70
C SER A 61 14.75 -1.25 0.65
N ILE A 62 14.97 -0.83 -0.59
CA ILE A 62 14.17 -1.33 -1.71
C ILE A 62 14.46 -2.81 -1.95
N GLU A 63 15.67 -3.24 -1.67
CA GLU A 63 16.03 -4.67 -1.83
C GLU A 63 15.19 -5.55 -0.91
N ALA A 64 14.93 -5.09 0.31
CA ALA A 64 14.08 -5.85 1.22
C ALA A 64 12.66 -5.98 0.67
N VAL A 65 12.14 -4.91 0.05
CA VAL A 65 10.80 -4.93 -0.55
C VAL A 65 10.76 -5.88 -1.75
N LYS A 66 11.79 -5.87 -2.57
CA LYS A 66 11.88 -6.78 -3.72
C LYS A 66 11.95 -8.23 -3.26
N GLU A 67 12.69 -8.48 -2.19
CA GLU A 67 12.77 -9.84 -1.65
C GLU A 67 11.42 -10.28 -1.08
N LEU A 68 10.71 -9.36 -0.41
CA LEU A 68 9.37 -9.64 0.08
C LEU A 68 8.44 -10.04 -1.08
N ALA A 69 8.48 -9.27 -2.16
CA ALA A 69 7.63 -9.54 -3.32
C ALA A 69 7.97 -10.90 -3.93
N ARG A 70 9.25 -11.24 -3.98
CA ARG A 70 9.69 -12.52 -4.51
C ARG A 70 9.18 -13.68 -3.63
N ARG A 71 9.35 -13.58 -2.32
CA ARG A 71 8.89 -14.62 -1.39
C ARG A 71 7.39 -14.79 -1.40
N ALA A 72 6.67 -13.68 -1.55
CA ALA A 72 5.22 -13.71 -1.58
C ALA A 72 4.66 -14.06 -2.96
N ALA A 73 5.54 -14.26 -3.94
CA ALA A 73 5.13 -14.57 -5.32
C ALA A 73 4.16 -13.52 -5.87
N LEU A 74 4.43 -12.26 -5.61
CA LEU A 74 3.61 -11.18 -6.14
C LEU A 74 3.97 -10.94 -7.61
N PRO A 75 2.98 -10.69 -8.48
CA PRO A 75 3.25 -10.39 -9.89
C PRO A 75 3.75 -8.95 -10.03
N LEU A 76 4.97 -8.73 -9.60
CA LEU A 76 5.57 -7.42 -9.46
C LEU A 76 5.79 -6.74 -10.82
N GLU A 77 5.20 -5.57 -10.99
CA GLU A 77 5.45 -4.71 -12.15
C GLU A 77 6.48 -3.66 -11.81
N ARG A 78 6.35 -3.06 -10.64
CA ARG A 78 7.20 -1.95 -10.28
C ARG A 78 7.22 -1.73 -8.77
N VAL A 79 8.35 -1.26 -8.26
CA VAL A 79 8.45 -0.79 -6.87
C VAL A 79 8.86 0.67 -6.91
N ALA A 80 8.17 1.50 -6.17
CA ALA A 80 8.48 2.92 -6.09
C ALA A 80 8.61 3.34 -4.64
N LYS A 81 9.60 4.16 -4.35
CA LYS A 81 9.73 4.74 -3.02
C LYS A 81 8.68 5.83 -2.89
N VAL A 82 7.97 5.82 -1.76
CA VAL A 82 6.92 6.79 -1.50
C VAL A 82 7.52 7.93 -0.68
N ALA A 83 7.27 9.15 -1.12
CA ALA A 83 7.70 10.32 -0.36
C ALA A 83 6.46 10.97 0.27
N PRO A 84 6.53 11.34 1.54
CA PRO A 84 5.40 12.03 2.14
C PRO A 84 5.20 13.36 1.47
N VAL A 85 3.95 13.71 1.25
CA VAL A 85 3.61 15.01 0.69
C VAL A 85 3.45 15.94 1.88
N SER A 86 4.42 16.80 2.05
CA SER A 86 4.37 17.79 3.09
C SER A 86 3.67 19.00 2.52
N SER A 87 2.59 19.38 3.10
CA SER A 87 1.78 20.47 2.60
C SER A 87 1.47 21.44 3.69
N PRO A 88 1.58 22.72 3.42
CA PRO A 88 1.12 23.71 4.39
C PRO A 88 -0.30 23.45 4.76
N ALA A 89 -1.05 22.91 3.83
CA ALA A 89 -2.41 22.60 4.11
C ALA A 89 -2.51 21.44 5.06
N SER A 90 -1.55 20.57 5.12
CA SER A 90 -1.68 19.48 6.05
C SER A 90 -1.56 20.00 7.46
N THR A 91 -0.90 21.16 7.64
CA THR A 91 -0.84 21.70 8.92
C THR A 91 -2.05 22.49 9.13
N ALA A 92 -2.45 23.16 8.17
CA ALA A 92 -3.59 23.98 8.32
C ALA A 92 -4.78 23.23 7.97
N ALA A 93 -4.60 22.25 7.25
CA ALA A 93 -5.72 21.69 6.68
C ALA A 93 -6.52 20.93 7.59
N ARG A 94 -6.05 20.79 8.63
CA ARG A 94 -6.89 20.24 9.46
C ARG A 94 -7.99 21.06 9.56
N ILE A 95 -7.97 21.97 8.84
CA ILE A 95 -8.88 22.85 8.80
C ILE A 95 -9.95 22.49 7.99
N CYS A 96 -10.11 22.00 7.42
CA CYS A 96 -11.07 21.75 6.60
C CYS A 96 -11.58 20.53 6.52
N GLY A 97 -11.45 20.59 6.91
CA GLY A 97 -11.50 20.28 6.77
C GLY A 97 -12.21 19.41 6.59
N GLU A 98 -12.33 19.49 6.89
CA GLU A 98 -12.46 19.36 6.70
C GLU A 98 -13.07 18.61 6.27
N GLU A 99 -13.40 18.44 6.28
CA GLU A 99 -13.58 18.28 5.94
C GLU A 99 -14.19 17.22 5.59
N ARG A 100 -14.73 17.12 5.61
CA ARG A 100 -14.99 16.60 5.36
C ARG A 100 -15.36 15.60 5.02
N SER A 101 -15.87 15.71 5.19
CA SER A 101 -15.79 15.39 4.89
C SER A 101 -16.56 14.53 4.61
N GLU A 102 -16.65 14.49 4.57
CA GLU A 102 -16.68 14.30 4.34
C GLU A 102 -17.22 13.65 3.96
N THR A 103 -17.74 13.64 4.20
CA THR A 103 -17.81 13.57 3.95
C THR A 103 -18.39 12.90 3.69
N SER A 104 -18.51 12.84 3.78
CA SER A 104 -18.36 12.89 3.56
C SER A 104 -18.95 12.29 3.36
N ASP A 105 -18.89 12.16 3.47
CA ASP A 105 -18.78 12.25 3.37
C ASP A 105 -19.44 11.62 3.00
N ARG A 106 -19.43 11.44 3.05
CA ARG A 106 -19.37 11.46 2.88
C ARG A 106 -19.74 11.08 2.34
N VAL A 107 -19.99 10.82 2.65
CA VAL A 107 -19.76 11.14 2.32
C VAL A 107 -20.25 10.67 2.05
N GLU A 108 -20.18 10.51 1.80
CA GLU A 108 -19.99 10.68 1.67
C GLU A 108 -20.36 10.34 1.30
N THR A 109 -20.94 10.16 1.47
CA THR A 109 -20.82 10.36 1.20
C THR A 109 -21.27 10.03 0.90
N ALA A 110 -21.48 9.72 0.96
CA ALA A 110 -21.18 10.03 0.68
C ALA A 110 -21.54 9.77 0.47
N SER A 111 -21.78 9.72 0.40
CA SER A 111 -21.41 9.99 0.11
C SER A 111 -21.73 9.80 0.04
N ALA A 112 -22.10 9.53 0.05
CA ALA A 112 -21.47 9.88 -0.15
C ALA A 112 -21.60 9.86 -0.04
#